data_0ca54bf37f0604600a3f494a44bc594f
#
_entry.id   0ca54bf37f0604600a3f494a44bc594f
#
_cell.length_a   1.000
_cell.length_b   1.000
_cell.length_c   1.000
_cell.angle_alpha   90.00
_cell.angle_beta   90.00
_cell.angle_gamma   90.00
#
_symmetry.space_group_name_H-M   'P 1'
#
loop_
_entity.id
_entity.type
_entity.pdbx_description
1 polymer ?
#
loop_
_entity_poly.entity_id
_entity_poly.type
_entity_poly.pdbx_seq_one_letter_code
_entity_poly.pdbx_strand_id
1 'polypeptide(L)'
;MFDEELARYDWEETSQRILSKTAADVERALAKEHLALDDFMALVSPAAAAYLEPMARLSRRYTQERFGKTISMYIPMYITNSCVYCGFNRHNAIPRVILTQEQIAEECRAIRELGPFENLLLVTGENPRAAGVDYIEEALHTCRPWFNNLTIEVMPLAAEDYERLTHAGLNGVVCFQETYNRKNYNLYHPAGMKSKFEWRVNGFDRMGQAGVHKIGMGVLIGLEEWRTDVTMMALHLQYLRKHYWKTRYSVNFPRMRPSEGHFQPNVVMSDRELAQLTFAFRIFDHDVDISFSTRERAEFRNHIATLGATSLSAGSKTDPGGYRTYPTSLEQFAVSDERTPAEVEAAIRREGYEVVWKDWDKIFD
;
A
#
# COMPACT_ATOMS: atom_id res chain seq x y z
N MET A 1 -22.93 0.88 1.26
CA MET A 1 -21.48 0.64 1.15
C MET A 1 -20.74 1.97 1.15
N PHE A 2 -19.40 1.94 1.11
CA PHE A 2 -18.61 3.19 1.22
C PHE A 2 -18.90 4.20 0.08
N ASP A 3 -19.21 3.75 -1.11
CA ASP A 3 -19.60 4.64 -2.24
C ASP A 3 -20.75 5.59 -1.90
N GLU A 4 -21.71 5.18 -1.05
CA GLU A 4 -22.81 6.01 -0.56
C GLU A 4 -22.32 7.09 0.43
N GLU A 5 -21.35 6.76 1.28
CA GLU A 5 -20.70 7.73 2.19
C GLU A 5 -19.84 8.71 1.39
N LEU A 6 -19.04 8.21 0.45
CA LEU A 6 -18.19 9.02 -0.43
C LEU A 6 -19.00 10.01 -1.26
N ALA A 7 -20.22 9.64 -1.70
CA ALA A 7 -21.10 10.51 -2.49
C ALA A 7 -21.55 11.79 -1.76
N ARG A 8 -21.37 11.89 -0.44
CA ARG A 8 -21.65 13.08 0.36
C ARG A 8 -20.54 14.12 0.32
N TYR A 9 -19.39 13.77 -0.27
CA TYR A 9 -18.21 14.62 -0.36
C TYR A 9 -17.92 14.96 -1.81
N ASP A 10 -18.14 16.22 -2.17
CA ASP A 10 -17.73 16.73 -3.48
C ASP A 10 -16.22 16.91 -3.54
N TRP A 11 -15.61 16.57 -4.67
CA TRP A 11 -14.17 16.62 -4.87
C TRP A 11 -13.62 18.04 -4.81
N GLU A 12 -14.22 18.94 -5.58
CA GLU A 12 -13.80 20.33 -5.69
C GLU A 12 -14.02 21.09 -4.37
N GLU A 13 -15.16 20.87 -3.73
CA GLU A 13 -15.45 21.47 -2.41
C GLU A 13 -14.46 20.98 -1.35
N THR A 14 -14.16 19.68 -1.32
CA THR A 14 -13.19 19.11 -0.39
C THR A 14 -11.79 19.69 -0.63
N SER A 15 -11.38 19.81 -1.89
CA SER A 15 -10.11 20.44 -2.26
C SER A 15 -10.03 21.89 -1.76
N GLN A 16 -11.09 22.68 -1.99
CA GLN A 16 -11.15 24.06 -1.52
C GLN A 16 -11.10 24.16 0.01
N ARG A 17 -11.80 23.28 0.74
CA ARG A 17 -11.74 23.23 2.21
C ARG A 17 -10.32 22.96 2.70
N ILE A 18 -9.59 22.03 2.08
CA ILE A 18 -8.20 21.75 2.44
C ILE A 18 -7.31 22.97 2.19
N LEU A 19 -7.43 23.59 1.00
CA LEU A 19 -6.62 24.74 0.63
C LEU A 19 -6.91 26.00 1.46
N SER A 20 -8.11 26.10 2.01
CA SER A 20 -8.51 27.24 2.89
C SER A 20 -8.08 27.10 4.33
N LYS A 21 -7.51 25.96 4.75
CA LYS A 21 -7.03 25.76 6.12
C LYS A 21 -5.92 26.74 6.50
N THR A 22 -5.96 27.20 7.74
CA THR A 22 -5.05 28.21 8.29
C THR A 22 -4.09 27.60 9.30
N ALA A 23 -3.09 28.37 9.71
CA ALA A 23 -2.18 28.01 10.80
C ALA A 23 -2.94 27.67 12.09
N ALA A 24 -3.97 28.45 12.45
CA ALA A 24 -4.81 28.20 13.61
C ALA A 24 -5.57 26.86 13.53
N ASP A 25 -5.98 26.41 12.32
CA ASP A 25 -6.59 25.10 12.14
C ASP A 25 -5.59 23.97 12.40
N VAL A 26 -4.35 24.13 11.93
CA VAL A 26 -3.26 23.16 12.16
C VAL A 26 -2.93 23.08 13.65
N GLU A 27 -2.79 24.22 14.33
CA GLU A 27 -2.51 24.26 15.77
C GLU A 27 -3.61 23.59 16.60
N ARG A 28 -4.88 23.83 16.24
CA ARG A 28 -6.02 23.14 16.89
C ARG A 28 -5.98 21.63 16.65
N ALA A 29 -5.66 21.18 15.42
CA ALA A 29 -5.53 19.77 15.12
C ALA A 29 -4.41 19.11 15.92
N LEU A 30 -3.23 19.76 16.01
CA LEU A 30 -2.08 19.23 16.75
C LEU A 30 -2.30 19.19 18.28
N ALA A 31 -3.24 19.98 18.81
CA ALA A 31 -3.59 19.98 20.23
C ALA A 31 -4.60 18.89 20.63
N LYS A 32 -5.19 18.18 19.66
CA LYS A 32 -6.19 17.13 19.91
C LYS A 32 -5.55 15.75 20.01
N GLU A 33 -6.13 14.89 20.83
CA GLU A 33 -5.77 13.47 20.91
C GLU A 33 -6.51 12.65 19.84
N HIS A 34 -7.77 12.98 19.56
CA HIS A 34 -8.59 12.32 18.55
C HIS A 34 -9.01 13.33 17.48
N LEU A 35 -8.64 13.04 16.25
CA LEU A 35 -8.86 13.90 15.11
C LEU A 35 -10.15 13.52 14.35
N ALA A 36 -10.93 14.54 13.98
CA ALA A 36 -11.95 14.41 12.96
C ALA A 36 -11.33 14.56 11.56
N LEU A 37 -12.10 14.23 10.52
CA LEU A 37 -11.64 14.38 9.12
C LEU A 37 -11.23 15.84 8.80
N ASP A 38 -11.91 16.82 9.37
CA ASP A 38 -11.58 18.23 9.17
C ASP A 38 -10.23 18.63 9.78
N ASP A 39 -9.83 18.00 10.89
CA ASP A 39 -8.49 18.14 11.47
C ASP A 39 -7.43 17.49 10.57
N PHE A 40 -7.73 16.32 9.98
CA PHE A 40 -6.84 15.69 9.00
C PHE A 40 -6.63 16.60 7.78
N MET A 41 -7.71 17.22 7.26
CA MET A 41 -7.59 18.23 6.18
C MET A 41 -6.63 19.36 6.55
N ALA A 42 -6.63 19.82 7.80
CA ALA A 42 -5.69 20.84 8.25
C ALA A 42 -4.24 20.34 8.22
N LEU A 43 -3.98 19.09 8.65
CA LEU A 43 -2.64 18.50 8.68
C LEU A 43 -2.06 18.20 7.29
N VAL A 44 -2.89 17.93 6.28
CA VAL A 44 -2.44 17.74 4.89
C VAL A 44 -2.43 19.04 4.08
N SER A 45 -2.96 20.14 4.62
CA SER A 45 -3.05 21.43 3.94
C SER A 45 -1.68 22.08 3.70
N PRO A 46 -1.57 23.06 2.78
CA PRO A 46 -0.37 23.85 2.61
C PRO A 46 0.05 24.60 3.89
N ALA A 47 -0.90 25.01 4.75
CA ALA A 47 -0.61 25.68 6.02
C ALA A 47 0.22 24.81 6.98
N ALA A 48 0.05 23.49 6.93
CA ALA A 48 0.81 22.56 7.79
C ALA A 48 2.29 22.43 7.40
N ALA A 49 2.71 22.91 6.23
CA ALA A 49 4.11 22.85 5.81
C ALA A 49 5.08 23.56 6.77
N ALA A 50 4.61 24.57 7.51
CA ALA A 50 5.39 25.24 8.54
C ALA A 50 5.49 24.44 9.86
N TYR A 51 4.65 23.41 10.02
CA TYR A 51 4.53 22.61 11.26
C TYR A 51 5.13 21.21 11.13
N LEU A 52 5.95 20.95 10.11
CA LEU A 52 6.52 19.62 9.89
C LEU A 52 7.29 19.07 11.08
N GLU A 53 8.07 19.91 11.76
CA GLU A 53 8.85 19.48 12.94
C GLU A 53 7.95 19.07 14.13
N PRO A 54 6.95 19.85 14.56
CA PRO A 54 5.96 19.41 15.54
C PRO A 54 5.22 18.13 15.10
N MET A 55 4.80 18.04 13.84
CA MET A 55 4.15 16.85 13.29
C MET A 55 5.06 15.61 13.34
N ALA A 56 6.34 15.76 12.97
CA ALA A 56 7.32 14.68 13.03
C ALA A 56 7.51 14.16 14.47
N ARG A 57 7.58 15.04 15.45
CA ARG A 57 7.69 14.66 16.88
C ARG A 57 6.48 13.90 17.38
N LEU A 58 5.26 14.35 17.03
CA LEU A 58 4.02 13.66 17.37
C LEU A 58 3.93 12.31 16.68
N SER A 59 4.20 12.27 15.38
CA SER A 59 4.20 11.04 14.59
C SER A 59 5.15 10.00 15.17
N ARG A 60 6.40 10.40 15.47
CA ARG A 60 7.39 9.52 16.12
C ARG A 60 6.90 9.02 17.48
N ARG A 61 6.35 9.90 18.31
CA ARG A 61 5.83 9.53 19.62
C ARG A 61 4.73 8.48 19.50
N TYR A 62 3.70 8.73 18.71
CA TYR A 62 2.57 7.78 18.52
C TYR A 62 3.02 6.48 17.88
N THR A 63 3.97 6.53 16.94
CA THR A 63 4.53 5.31 16.37
C THR A 63 5.23 4.47 17.42
N GLN A 64 6.06 5.09 18.27
CA GLN A 64 6.78 4.37 19.33
C GLN A 64 5.87 3.88 20.45
N GLU A 65 4.85 4.63 20.82
CA GLU A 65 3.84 4.21 21.82
C GLU A 65 3.06 2.99 21.34
N ARG A 66 2.76 2.90 20.05
CA ARG A 66 1.92 1.83 19.49
C ARG A 66 2.71 0.64 18.95
N PHE A 67 3.84 0.86 18.31
CA PHE A 67 4.62 -0.16 17.60
C PHE A 67 6.02 -0.36 18.19
N GLY A 68 6.41 0.40 19.20
CA GLY A 68 7.77 0.38 19.71
C GLY A 68 8.78 0.96 18.71
N LYS A 69 10.04 0.52 18.83
CA LYS A 69 11.12 0.82 17.89
C LYS A 69 11.33 -0.37 16.96
N THR A 70 10.30 -0.75 16.23
CA THR A 70 10.34 -1.91 15.34
C THR A 70 9.89 -1.55 13.93
N ILE A 71 10.46 -2.22 12.94
CA ILE A 71 10.06 -2.15 11.53
C ILE A 71 9.82 -3.57 11.04
N SER A 72 8.59 -3.85 10.60
CA SER A 72 8.25 -5.12 9.96
C SER A 72 8.79 -5.16 8.53
N MET A 73 9.37 -6.29 8.12
CA MET A 73 9.91 -6.48 6.77
C MET A 73 9.03 -7.39 5.95
N TYR A 74 8.78 -6.99 4.71
CA TYR A 74 8.07 -7.81 3.73
C TYR A 74 8.80 -7.80 2.38
N ILE A 75 8.43 -8.75 1.53
CA ILE A 75 8.95 -8.84 0.17
C ILE A 75 7.80 -9.09 -0.82
N PRO A 76 7.72 -8.33 -1.93
CA PRO A 76 6.77 -8.61 -3.00
C PRO A 76 7.29 -9.72 -3.90
N MET A 77 6.42 -10.61 -4.34
CA MET A 77 6.67 -11.59 -5.41
C MET A 77 5.61 -11.43 -6.49
N TYR A 78 6.03 -10.97 -7.66
CA TYR A 78 5.17 -10.84 -8.82
C TYR A 78 5.04 -12.20 -9.50
N ILE A 79 3.81 -12.66 -9.72
CA ILE A 79 3.54 -13.96 -10.32
C ILE A 79 2.91 -13.87 -11.72
N THR A 80 2.44 -12.66 -12.11
CA THR A 80 2.06 -12.36 -13.51
C THR A 80 2.12 -10.85 -13.78
N ASN A 81 2.44 -10.50 -15.04
CA ASN A 81 2.46 -9.13 -15.54
C ASN A 81 1.38 -8.86 -16.61
N SER A 82 0.35 -9.67 -16.70
CA SER A 82 -0.75 -9.44 -17.61
C SER A 82 -1.78 -8.51 -17.00
N CYS A 83 -1.83 -7.25 -17.46
CA CYS A 83 -2.68 -6.21 -16.90
C CYS A 83 -3.23 -5.27 -17.99
N VAL A 84 -4.17 -4.41 -17.61
CA VAL A 84 -4.71 -3.33 -18.46
C VAL A 84 -4.20 -1.95 -18.02
N TYR A 85 -3.30 -1.88 -17.04
CA TYR A 85 -2.83 -0.67 -16.37
C TYR A 85 -1.31 -0.70 -16.11
N CYS A 86 -0.69 0.48 -15.82
CA CYS A 86 0.72 0.69 -15.48
C CYS A 86 1.72 0.13 -16.52
N GLY A 87 2.96 -0.13 -16.12
CA GLY A 87 3.98 -0.77 -16.95
C GLY A 87 3.56 -2.13 -17.51
N PHE A 88 2.66 -2.83 -16.83
CA PHE A 88 2.09 -4.11 -17.27
C PHE A 88 0.92 -3.98 -18.25
N ASN A 89 0.62 -2.77 -18.74
CA ASN A 89 -0.46 -2.55 -19.68
C ASN A 89 -0.27 -3.42 -20.93
N ARG A 90 -1.35 -4.10 -21.36
CA ARG A 90 -1.36 -5.01 -22.52
C ARG A 90 -0.92 -4.35 -23.83
N HIS A 91 -0.94 -3.02 -23.93
CA HIS A 91 -0.48 -2.27 -25.11
C HIS A 91 1.04 -2.03 -25.10
N ASN A 92 1.71 -2.24 -23.96
CA ASN A 92 3.16 -2.20 -23.90
C ASN A 92 3.75 -3.49 -24.50
N ALA A 93 4.79 -3.34 -25.32
CA ALA A 93 5.48 -4.47 -25.96
C ALA A 93 6.45 -5.16 -25.00
N ILE A 94 5.91 -5.75 -23.92
CA ILE A 94 6.69 -6.50 -22.93
C ILE A 94 6.34 -7.99 -22.98
N PRO A 95 7.28 -8.89 -22.67
CA PRO A 95 7.01 -10.31 -22.51
C PRO A 95 5.91 -10.53 -21.44
N ARG A 96 4.93 -11.37 -21.75
CA ARG A 96 3.86 -11.74 -20.81
C ARG A 96 4.19 -13.04 -20.13
N VAL A 97 4.25 -12.99 -18.82
CA VAL A 97 4.63 -14.12 -17.97
C VAL A 97 3.48 -14.42 -17.00
N ILE A 98 3.19 -15.70 -16.85
CA ILE A 98 2.36 -16.30 -15.80
C ILE A 98 3.20 -17.43 -15.24
N LEU A 99 3.60 -17.34 -13.97
CA LEU A 99 4.43 -18.36 -13.34
C LEU A 99 3.63 -19.65 -13.13
N THR A 100 4.24 -20.81 -13.37
CA THR A 100 3.68 -22.09 -12.93
C THR A 100 3.87 -22.24 -11.42
N GLN A 101 3.20 -23.22 -10.79
CA GLN A 101 3.35 -23.47 -9.35
C GLN A 101 4.78 -23.90 -8.99
N GLU A 102 5.47 -24.63 -9.87
CA GLU A 102 6.88 -24.99 -9.72
C GLU A 102 7.77 -23.75 -9.75
N GLN A 103 7.51 -22.81 -10.66
CA GLN A 103 8.26 -21.55 -10.73
C GLN A 103 8.00 -20.66 -9.47
N ILE A 104 6.77 -20.63 -8.97
CA ILE A 104 6.44 -19.95 -7.71
C ILE A 104 7.23 -20.57 -6.55
N ALA A 105 7.32 -21.89 -6.47
CA ALA A 105 8.12 -22.58 -5.45
C ALA A 105 9.64 -22.27 -5.56
N GLU A 106 10.18 -22.13 -6.78
CA GLU A 106 11.55 -21.70 -7.00
C GLU A 106 11.80 -20.26 -6.54
N GLU A 107 10.85 -19.34 -6.82
CA GLU A 107 10.91 -17.97 -6.32
C GLU A 107 10.85 -17.91 -4.80
N CYS A 108 9.99 -18.73 -4.14
CA CYS A 108 9.95 -18.84 -2.69
C CYS A 108 11.31 -19.26 -2.11
N ARG A 109 11.98 -20.25 -2.74
CA ARG A 109 13.31 -20.69 -2.35
C ARG A 109 14.33 -19.57 -2.47
N ALA A 110 14.35 -18.86 -3.61
CA ALA A 110 15.27 -17.75 -3.84
C ALA A 110 15.07 -16.61 -2.83
N ILE A 111 13.82 -16.30 -2.47
CA ILE A 111 13.51 -15.29 -1.44
C ILE A 111 14.02 -15.72 -0.06
N ARG A 112 13.88 -17.00 0.30
CA ARG A 112 14.43 -17.52 1.58
C ARG A 112 15.95 -17.52 1.62
N GLU A 113 16.63 -17.68 0.48
CA GLU A 113 18.07 -17.52 0.36
C GLU A 113 18.52 -16.06 0.48
N LEU A 114 17.66 -15.11 0.04
CA LEU A 114 17.93 -13.67 0.10
C LEU A 114 17.83 -13.11 1.54
N GLY A 115 16.95 -13.67 2.37
CA GLY A 115 16.75 -13.21 3.75
C GLY A 115 15.66 -13.99 4.50
N PRO A 116 15.55 -13.77 5.82
CA PRO A 116 14.63 -14.51 6.70
C PRO A 116 13.19 -13.99 6.63
N PHE A 117 12.72 -13.63 5.43
CA PHE A 117 11.35 -13.11 5.24
C PHE A 117 10.30 -14.13 5.65
N GLU A 118 9.32 -13.67 6.41
CA GLU A 118 8.11 -14.41 6.76
C GLU A 118 6.83 -13.73 6.25
N ASN A 119 6.94 -12.47 5.77
CA ASN A 119 5.82 -11.70 5.22
C ASN A 119 6.00 -11.60 3.70
N LEU A 120 5.20 -12.36 2.96
CA LEU A 120 5.18 -12.36 1.51
C LEU A 120 3.97 -11.58 0.97
N LEU A 121 4.21 -10.70 -0.01
CA LEU A 121 3.17 -10.04 -0.80
C LEU A 121 3.14 -10.63 -2.21
N LEU A 122 2.13 -11.44 -2.52
CA LEU A 122 1.90 -11.96 -3.87
C LEU A 122 1.21 -10.91 -4.73
N VAL A 123 1.81 -10.57 -5.87
CA VAL A 123 1.30 -9.53 -6.77
C VAL A 123 0.93 -10.09 -8.13
N THR A 124 -0.27 -9.75 -8.61
CA THR A 124 -0.72 -10.10 -9.97
C THR A 124 -1.09 -8.85 -10.76
N GLY A 125 -1.03 -8.96 -12.08
CA GLY A 125 -1.75 -8.04 -12.95
C GLY A 125 -3.28 -8.27 -12.85
N GLU A 126 -4.07 -7.24 -13.19
CA GLU A 126 -5.54 -7.35 -13.20
C GLU A 126 -6.05 -8.05 -14.47
N ASN A 127 -5.93 -9.36 -14.51
CA ASN A 127 -6.42 -10.22 -15.59
C ASN A 127 -7.01 -11.52 -15.00
N PRO A 128 -8.34 -11.60 -14.79
CA PRO A 128 -8.98 -12.77 -14.19
C PRO A 128 -8.86 -14.06 -15.01
N ARG A 129 -8.58 -13.94 -16.32
CA ARG A 129 -8.34 -15.11 -17.17
C ARG A 129 -6.94 -15.69 -17.00
N ALA A 130 -5.97 -14.85 -16.65
CA ALA A 130 -4.59 -15.25 -16.47
C ALA A 130 -4.30 -15.66 -15.01
N ALA A 131 -4.88 -14.92 -14.04
CA ALA A 131 -4.70 -15.15 -12.62
C ALA A 131 -6.06 -14.99 -11.92
N GLY A 132 -6.94 -15.97 -12.10
CA GLY A 132 -8.22 -16.06 -11.38
C GLY A 132 -8.05 -16.60 -9.96
N VAL A 133 -9.17 -16.74 -9.25
CA VAL A 133 -9.20 -17.17 -7.84
C VAL A 133 -8.53 -18.53 -7.64
N ASP A 134 -8.79 -19.49 -8.54
CA ASP A 134 -8.19 -20.84 -8.45
C ASP A 134 -6.66 -20.79 -8.51
N TYR A 135 -6.11 -19.99 -9.44
CA TYR A 135 -4.66 -19.81 -9.57
C TYR A 135 -4.06 -19.12 -8.32
N ILE A 136 -4.75 -18.12 -7.75
CA ILE A 136 -4.32 -17.42 -6.53
C ILE A 136 -4.34 -18.38 -5.35
N GLU A 137 -5.37 -19.19 -5.20
CA GLU A 137 -5.48 -20.20 -4.14
C GLU A 137 -4.34 -21.23 -4.23
N GLU A 138 -4.07 -21.77 -5.41
CA GLU A 138 -2.95 -22.69 -5.64
C GLU A 138 -1.60 -22.00 -5.29
N ALA A 139 -1.42 -20.75 -5.67
CA ALA A 139 -0.22 -19.98 -5.31
C ALA A 139 -0.08 -19.80 -3.79
N LEU A 140 -1.17 -19.54 -3.06
CA LEU A 140 -1.17 -19.48 -1.59
C LEU A 140 -0.74 -20.84 -0.99
N HIS A 141 -1.29 -21.95 -1.47
CA HIS A 141 -0.89 -23.30 -1.03
C HIS A 141 0.59 -23.57 -1.31
N THR A 142 1.10 -23.16 -2.46
CA THR A 142 2.53 -23.29 -2.82
C THR A 142 3.44 -22.46 -1.91
N CYS A 143 3.01 -21.25 -1.52
CA CYS A 143 3.80 -20.34 -0.68
C CYS A 143 3.71 -20.65 0.82
N ARG A 144 2.61 -21.22 1.29
CA ARG A 144 2.34 -21.47 2.72
C ARG A 144 3.43 -22.27 3.47
N PRO A 145 4.13 -23.27 2.88
CA PRO A 145 5.24 -23.94 3.54
C PRO A 145 6.45 -23.04 3.82
N TRP A 146 6.59 -21.93 3.10
CA TRP A 146 7.75 -21.05 3.13
C TRP A 146 7.57 -19.80 3.98
N PHE A 147 6.32 -19.30 4.10
CA PHE A 147 6.01 -18.01 4.73
C PHE A 147 4.85 -18.13 5.70
N ASN A 148 4.93 -17.43 6.84
CA ASN A 148 3.87 -17.42 7.85
C ASN A 148 2.78 -16.41 7.53
N ASN A 149 3.10 -15.29 6.88
CA ASN A 149 2.14 -14.24 6.55
C ASN A 149 2.07 -14.08 5.03
N LEU A 150 0.90 -14.43 4.47
CA LEU A 150 0.60 -14.33 3.05
C LEU A 150 -0.38 -13.19 2.80
N THR A 151 0.05 -12.20 2.04
CA THR A 151 -0.76 -11.07 1.60
C THR A 151 -0.85 -11.08 0.08
N ILE A 152 -1.98 -10.71 -0.48
CA ILE A 152 -2.15 -10.56 -1.93
C ILE A 152 -2.40 -9.12 -2.33
N GLU A 153 -1.87 -8.72 -3.49
CA GLU A 153 -2.21 -7.49 -4.21
C GLU A 153 -2.71 -7.89 -5.59
N VAL A 154 -4.03 -8.02 -5.71
CA VAL A 154 -4.71 -8.53 -6.89
C VAL A 154 -5.91 -7.65 -7.23
N MET A 155 -6.59 -7.94 -8.35
CA MET A 155 -7.87 -7.29 -8.66
C MET A 155 -8.89 -7.49 -7.51
N PRO A 156 -9.81 -6.54 -7.28
CA PRO A 156 -10.90 -6.74 -6.31
C PRO A 156 -11.75 -7.97 -6.68
N LEU A 157 -11.97 -8.83 -5.67
CA LEU A 157 -12.73 -10.08 -5.79
C LEU A 157 -14.13 -9.94 -5.19
N ALA A 158 -14.96 -10.96 -5.33
CA ALA A 158 -16.20 -11.14 -4.59
C ALA A 158 -15.92 -11.52 -3.12
N ALA A 159 -16.89 -11.31 -2.23
CA ALA A 159 -16.72 -11.62 -0.81
C ALA A 159 -16.46 -13.11 -0.58
N GLU A 160 -17.18 -13.96 -1.29
CA GLU A 160 -17.05 -15.42 -1.23
C GLU A 160 -15.66 -15.89 -1.68
N ASP A 161 -15.06 -15.20 -2.66
CA ASP A 161 -13.71 -15.51 -3.12
C ASP A 161 -12.67 -15.13 -2.06
N TYR A 162 -12.81 -13.98 -1.40
CA TYR A 162 -11.95 -13.62 -0.28
C TYR A 162 -12.08 -14.59 0.89
N GLU A 163 -13.30 -15.02 1.23
CA GLU A 163 -13.55 -16.03 2.26
C GLU A 163 -12.86 -17.35 1.92
N ARG A 164 -12.99 -17.82 0.67
CA ARG A 164 -12.29 -19.01 0.16
C ARG A 164 -10.77 -18.88 0.33
N LEU A 165 -10.18 -17.74 -0.06
CA LEU A 165 -8.74 -17.52 0.06
C LEU A 165 -8.28 -17.40 1.52
N THR A 166 -9.09 -16.87 2.44
CA THR A 166 -8.75 -16.87 3.87
C THR A 166 -8.65 -18.28 4.42
N HIS A 167 -9.52 -19.20 4.01
CA HIS A 167 -9.42 -20.63 4.34
C HIS A 167 -8.18 -21.30 3.73
N ALA A 168 -7.67 -20.79 2.60
CA ALA A 168 -6.41 -21.25 2.00
C ALA A 168 -5.15 -20.68 2.68
N GLY A 169 -5.31 -19.84 3.73
CA GLY A 169 -4.21 -19.27 4.51
C GLY A 169 -3.83 -17.83 4.13
N LEU A 170 -4.74 -17.09 3.47
CA LEU A 170 -4.57 -15.67 3.21
C LEU A 170 -4.73 -14.87 4.51
N ASN A 171 -3.74 -14.02 4.84
CA ASN A 171 -3.77 -13.14 6.01
C ASN A 171 -4.18 -11.70 5.64
N GLY A 172 -3.78 -11.22 4.47
CA GLY A 172 -4.03 -9.83 4.10
C GLY A 172 -4.31 -9.61 2.62
N VAL A 173 -4.98 -8.51 2.35
CA VAL A 173 -5.24 -8.03 0.97
C VAL A 173 -4.82 -6.58 0.88
N VAL A 174 -4.02 -6.24 -0.12
CA VAL A 174 -3.70 -4.86 -0.50
C VAL A 174 -4.47 -4.50 -1.76
N CYS A 175 -5.14 -3.37 -1.72
CA CYS A 175 -5.83 -2.82 -2.89
C CYS A 175 -5.58 -1.31 -2.98
N PHE A 176 -5.13 -0.86 -4.13
CA PHE A 176 -5.03 0.57 -4.41
C PHE A 176 -6.31 1.05 -5.08
N GLN A 177 -6.99 2.03 -4.46
CA GLN A 177 -8.08 2.74 -5.13
C GLN A 177 -7.57 3.53 -6.35
N GLU A 178 -6.30 3.84 -6.36
CA GLU A 178 -5.55 4.67 -7.30
C GLU A 178 -5.90 6.15 -7.16
N THR A 179 -7.15 6.54 -7.38
CA THR A 179 -7.71 7.86 -7.08
C THR A 179 -9.18 7.76 -6.67
N TYR A 180 -9.62 8.65 -5.80
CA TYR A 180 -11.03 8.82 -5.43
C TYR A 180 -11.75 9.84 -6.32
N ASN A 181 -11.05 10.47 -7.29
CA ASN A 181 -11.70 11.37 -8.24
C ASN A 181 -12.55 10.58 -9.24
N ARG A 182 -13.83 10.37 -8.89
CA ARG A 182 -14.80 9.62 -9.71
C ARG A 182 -14.94 10.19 -11.13
N LYS A 183 -14.87 11.52 -11.28
CA LYS A 183 -15.02 12.20 -12.57
C LYS A 183 -13.89 11.85 -13.54
N ASN A 184 -12.66 11.79 -13.03
CA ASN A 184 -11.47 11.54 -13.83
C ASN A 184 -11.05 10.07 -13.84
N TYR A 185 -11.66 9.22 -13.00
CA TYR A 185 -11.24 7.84 -12.79
C TYR A 185 -11.08 7.04 -14.09
N ASN A 186 -12.04 7.16 -15.01
CA ASN A 186 -12.03 6.43 -16.27
C ASN A 186 -11.00 6.96 -17.29
N LEU A 187 -10.43 8.16 -17.08
CA LEU A 187 -9.31 8.64 -17.90
C LEU A 187 -8.06 7.78 -17.67
N TYR A 188 -7.87 7.33 -16.43
CA TYR A 188 -6.75 6.47 -16.03
C TYR A 188 -7.04 4.99 -16.20
N HIS A 189 -8.30 4.59 -16.09
CA HIS A 189 -8.75 3.20 -16.08
C HIS A 189 -9.81 2.96 -17.18
N PRO A 190 -9.41 2.96 -18.47
CA PRO A 190 -10.37 3.01 -19.57
C PRO A 190 -11.06 1.67 -19.88
N ALA A 191 -10.60 0.55 -19.29
CA ALA A 191 -11.08 -0.77 -19.67
C ALA A 191 -11.05 -1.81 -18.53
N GLY A 192 -11.79 -2.91 -18.72
CA GLY A 192 -11.84 -4.04 -17.79
C GLY A 192 -12.61 -3.73 -16.52
N MET A 193 -12.50 -4.61 -15.52
CA MET A 193 -13.13 -4.41 -14.20
C MET A 193 -12.53 -3.21 -13.46
N LYS A 194 -11.27 -2.86 -13.73
CA LYS A 194 -10.63 -1.69 -13.14
C LYS A 194 -11.33 -0.37 -13.49
N SER A 195 -12.04 -0.29 -14.63
CA SER A 195 -12.83 0.88 -15.01
C SER A 195 -14.11 1.06 -14.17
N LYS A 196 -14.50 0.08 -13.38
CA LYS A 196 -15.70 0.10 -12.56
C LYS A 196 -15.39 0.67 -11.18
N PHE A 197 -15.53 1.99 -11.04
CA PHE A 197 -15.21 2.72 -9.81
C PHE A 197 -15.88 2.12 -8.56
N GLU A 198 -17.21 1.90 -8.62
CA GLU A 198 -17.99 1.37 -7.50
C GLU A 198 -17.55 -0.06 -7.12
N TRP A 199 -17.23 -0.88 -8.12
CA TRP A 199 -16.71 -2.23 -7.87
C TRP A 199 -15.40 -2.19 -7.09
N ARG A 200 -14.52 -1.26 -7.44
CA ARG A 200 -13.21 -1.15 -6.80
C ARG A 200 -13.32 -0.53 -5.41
N VAL A 201 -13.99 0.61 -5.27
CA VAL A 201 -14.11 1.31 -3.98
C VAL A 201 -14.86 0.49 -2.93
N ASN A 202 -15.88 -0.28 -3.32
CA ASN A 202 -16.60 -1.22 -2.45
C ASN A 202 -15.87 -2.58 -2.31
N GLY A 203 -14.72 -2.75 -2.92
CA GLY A 203 -13.88 -3.94 -2.73
C GLY A 203 -13.43 -4.10 -1.28
N PHE A 204 -13.16 -3.01 -0.59
CA PHE A 204 -12.76 -2.99 0.82
C PHE A 204 -13.89 -3.47 1.75
N ASP A 205 -15.15 -3.14 1.44
CA ASP A 205 -16.32 -3.68 2.15
C ASP A 205 -16.40 -5.21 2.00
N ARG A 206 -16.16 -5.74 0.77
CA ARG A 206 -16.17 -7.20 0.52
C ARG A 206 -15.06 -7.92 1.27
N MET A 207 -13.86 -7.31 1.36
CA MET A 207 -12.75 -7.83 2.19
C MET A 207 -13.13 -7.88 3.67
N GLY A 208 -13.76 -6.80 4.18
CA GLY A 208 -14.21 -6.72 5.57
C GLY A 208 -15.32 -7.73 5.88
N GLN A 209 -16.29 -7.91 4.97
CA GLN A 209 -17.36 -8.91 5.07
C GLN A 209 -16.82 -10.34 5.12
N ALA A 210 -15.81 -10.63 4.30
CA ALA A 210 -15.12 -11.92 4.27
C ALA A 210 -14.19 -12.17 5.49
N GLY A 211 -14.07 -11.19 6.40
CA GLY A 211 -13.24 -11.34 7.60
C GLY A 211 -11.74 -11.34 7.32
N VAL A 212 -11.27 -10.71 6.24
CA VAL A 212 -9.84 -10.56 5.96
C VAL A 212 -9.14 -9.91 7.15
N HIS A 213 -8.07 -10.55 7.65
CA HIS A 213 -7.40 -10.12 8.87
C HIS A 213 -6.73 -8.74 8.72
N LYS A 214 -6.10 -8.46 7.57
CA LYS A 214 -5.44 -7.17 7.30
C LYS A 214 -5.82 -6.63 5.92
N ILE A 215 -6.25 -5.37 5.86
CA ILE A 215 -6.56 -4.68 4.62
C ILE A 215 -5.58 -3.53 4.43
N GLY A 216 -4.84 -3.55 3.32
CA GLY A 216 -3.96 -2.47 2.88
C GLY A 216 -4.67 -1.59 1.87
N MET A 217 -4.57 -0.27 2.09
CA MET A 217 -5.18 0.76 1.26
C MET A 217 -4.12 1.67 0.65
N GLY A 218 -4.41 2.25 -0.50
CA GLY A 218 -3.52 3.23 -1.09
C GLY A 218 -4.13 4.02 -2.23
N VAL A 219 -3.48 5.13 -2.53
CA VAL A 219 -3.70 5.96 -3.72
C VAL A 219 -2.38 6.11 -4.47
N LEU A 220 -2.42 6.19 -5.80
CA LEU A 220 -1.23 6.41 -6.61
C LEU A 220 -0.98 7.91 -6.73
N ILE A 221 0.00 8.40 -5.98
CA ILE A 221 0.38 9.82 -5.98
C ILE A 221 0.96 10.20 -7.34
N GLY A 222 0.31 11.14 -7.98
CA GLY A 222 0.67 11.62 -9.32
C GLY A 222 -0.50 11.63 -10.31
N LEU A 223 -1.61 10.95 -10.00
CA LEU A 223 -2.80 10.98 -10.84
C LEU A 223 -3.60 12.26 -10.65
N GLU A 224 -3.93 12.60 -9.42
CA GLU A 224 -4.79 13.73 -9.05
C GLU A 224 -4.19 14.56 -7.91
N GLU A 225 -4.89 15.62 -7.47
CA GLU A 225 -4.47 16.39 -6.29
C GLU A 225 -4.41 15.49 -5.05
N TRP A 226 -3.21 15.22 -4.60
CA TRP A 226 -2.95 14.21 -3.58
C TRP A 226 -3.63 14.50 -2.24
N ARG A 227 -3.79 15.77 -1.86
CA ARG A 227 -4.41 16.16 -0.58
C ARG A 227 -5.87 15.75 -0.52
N THR A 228 -6.56 15.90 -1.63
CA THR A 228 -7.96 15.48 -1.76
C THR A 228 -8.07 13.96 -1.79
N ASP A 229 -7.24 13.27 -2.58
CA ASP A 229 -7.22 11.81 -2.64
C ASP A 229 -6.97 11.17 -1.27
N VAL A 230 -5.95 11.64 -0.54
CA VAL A 230 -5.64 11.07 0.79
C VAL A 230 -6.67 11.45 1.85
N THR A 231 -7.39 12.57 1.70
CA THR A 231 -8.52 12.92 2.57
C THR A 231 -9.69 11.97 2.37
N MET A 232 -10.01 11.64 1.11
CA MET A 232 -11.03 10.62 0.81
C MET A 232 -10.61 9.23 1.30
N MET A 233 -9.30 8.90 1.21
CA MET A 233 -8.77 7.65 1.77
C MET A 233 -8.86 7.63 3.31
N ALA A 234 -8.61 8.74 3.99
CA ALA A 234 -8.77 8.85 5.43
C ALA A 234 -10.25 8.67 5.86
N LEU A 235 -11.19 9.26 5.11
CA LEU A 235 -12.63 9.03 5.28
C LEU A 235 -12.96 7.53 5.12
N HIS A 236 -12.42 6.88 4.08
CA HIS A 236 -12.64 5.46 3.83
C HIS A 236 -12.08 4.60 4.98
N LEU A 237 -10.90 4.90 5.47
CA LEU A 237 -10.31 4.21 6.62
C LEU A 237 -11.19 4.33 7.86
N GLN A 238 -11.71 5.53 8.18
CA GLN A 238 -12.65 5.72 9.31
C GLN A 238 -13.93 4.90 9.13
N TYR A 239 -14.49 4.89 7.92
CA TYR A 239 -15.66 4.08 7.61
C TYR A 239 -15.38 2.59 7.85
N LEU A 240 -14.29 2.06 7.32
CA LEU A 240 -13.93 0.65 7.47
C LEU A 240 -13.67 0.26 8.93
N ARG A 241 -12.98 1.09 9.70
CA ARG A 241 -12.76 0.86 11.13
C ARG A 241 -14.06 0.77 11.92
N LYS A 242 -15.05 1.58 11.56
CA LYS A 242 -16.36 1.55 12.20
C LYS A 242 -17.15 0.29 11.86
N HIS A 243 -17.08 -0.20 10.62
CA HIS A 243 -17.89 -1.33 10.15
C HIS A 243 -17.19 -2.68 10.34
N TYR A 244 -15.87 -2.72 10.23
CA TYR A 244 -15.06 -3.95 10.27
C TYR A 244 -13.93 -3.82 11.31
N TRP A 245 -14.29 -3.57 12.55
CA TRP A 245 -13.38 -3.25 13.65
C TRP A 245 -12.40 -4.37 14.03
N LYS A 246 -12.66 -5.63 13.63
CA LYS A 246 -11.74 -6.77 13.85
C LYS A 246 -10.57 -6.78 12.86
N THR A 247 -10.71 -6.06 11.74
CA THR A 247 -9.69 -6.00 10.68
C THR A 247 -8.60 -5.00 11.06
N ARG A 248 -7.34 -5.36 10.83
CA ARG A 248 -6.21 -4.43 10.88
C ARG A 248 -6.09 -3.67 9.55
N TYR A 249 -5.60 -2.45 9.60
CA TYR A 249 -5.47 -1.61 8.41
C TYR A 249 -4.04 -1.15 8.20
N SER A 250 -3.64 -1.04 6.93
CA SER A 250 -2.41 -0.39 6.53
C SER A 250 -2.65 0.60 5.40
N VAL A 251 -1.82 1.64 5.34
CA VAL A 251 -1.85 2.63 4.26
C VAL A 251 -0.50 2.72 3.57
N ASN A 252 -0.55 3.00 2.27
CA ASN A 252 0.63 3.14 1.43
C ASN A 252 0.40 4.30 0.44
N PHE A 253 1.44 5.09 0.17
CA PHE A 253 1.39 6.29 -0.65
C PHE A 253 2.44 6.21 -1.78
N PRO A 254 2.33 5.25 -2.73
CA PRO A 254 3.28 5.13 -3.81
C PRO A 254 3.23 6.37 -4.70
N ARG A 255 4.38 7.02 -4.86
CA ARG A 255 4.55 8.05 -5.89
C ARG A 255 4.77 7.38 -7.24
N MET A 256 4.21 7.96 -8.30
CA MET A 256 4.48 7.49 -9.66
C MET A 256 5.97 7.50 -9.94
N ARG A 257 6.45 6.44 -10.57
CA ARG A 257 7.84 6.25 -11.01
C ARG A 257 7.87 6.00 -12.51
N PRO A 258 8.99 6.28 -13.17
CA PRO A 258 9.17 5.88 -14.56
C PRO A 258 8.86 4.39 -14.75
N SER A 259 8.05 4.09 -15.76
CA SER A 259 7.67 2.74 -16.19
C SER A 259 7.56 2.73 -17.71
N GLU A 260 7.45 1.55 -18.30
CA GLU A 260 7.12 1.44 -19.71
C GLU A 260 5.80 2.17 -20.03
N GLY A 261 5.81 3.00 -21.06
CA GLY A 261 4.70 3.86 -21.47
C GLY A 261 5.03 5.35 -21.33
N HIS A 262 4.11 6.21 -21.80
CA HIS A 262 4.35 7.66 -21.90
C HIS A 262 3.56 8.47 -20.87
N PHE A 263 2.92 7.83 -19.90
CA PHE A 263 2.14 8.55 -18.91
C PHE A 263 3.06 9.32 -17.95
N GLN A 264 2.83 10.63 -17.84
CA GLN A 264 3.54 11.51 -16.91
C GLN A 264 2.62 11.85 -15.72
N PRO A 265 3.16 12.04 -14.51
CA PRO A 265 2.35 12.45 -13.38
C PRO A 265 1.78 13.86 -13.60
N ASN A 266 0.48 14.03 -13.32
CA ASN A 266 -0.17 15.34 -13.31
C ASN A 266 0.27 16.19 -12.11
N VAL A 267 0.65 15.54 -11.02
CA VAL A 267 1.12 16.18 -9.79
C VAL A 267 2.40 15.49 -9.31
N VAL A 268 3.39 16.29 -8.96
CA VAL A 268 4.66 15.79 -8.39
C VAL A 268 4.71 16.09 -6.90
N MET A 269 4.80 15.06 -6.09
CA MET A 269 4.93 15.19 -4.63
C MET A 269 6.42 15.15 -4.24
N SER A 270 6.85 16.16 -3.47
CA SER A 270 8.18 16.22 -2.87
C SER A 270 8.33 15.24 -1.68
N ASP A 271 9.56 14.94 -1.28
CA ASP A 271 9.83 14.15 -0.07
C ASP A 271 9.28 14.83 1.19
N ARG A 272 9.29 16.16 1.21
CA ARG A 272 8.76 16.95 2.32
C ARG A 272 7.24 16.79 2.46
N GLU A 273 6.52 16.77 1.35
CA GLU A 273 5.07 16.54 1.32
C GLU A 273 4.72 15.08 1.65
N LEU A 274 5.52 14.11 1.19
CA LEU A 274 5.33 12.71 1.55
C LEU A 274 5.58 12.47 3.06
N ALA A 275 6.55 13.16 3.65
CA ALA A 275 6.75 13.15 5.09
C ALA A 275 5.56 13.81 5.84
N GLN A 276 5.07 14.97 5.38
CA GLN A 276 3.88 15.61 5.92
C GLN A 276 2.67 14.65 5.91
N LEU A 277 2.42 14.00 4.79
CA LEU A 277 1.34 13.02 4.63
C LEU A 277 1.49 11.85 5.62
N THR A 278 2.69 11.32 5.76
CA THR A 278 2.99 10.23 6.70
C THR A 278 2.68 10.65 8.14
N PHE A 279 3.13 11.83 8.52
CA PHE A 279 2.87 12.36 9.88
C PHE A 279 1.39 12.63 10.10
N ALA A 280 0.69 13.19 9.11
CA ALA A 280 -0.75 13.44 9.18
C ALA A 280 -1.54 12.15 9.43
N PHE A 281 -1.24 11.06 8.68
CA PHE A 281 -1.90 9.77 8.90
C PHE A 281 -1.60 9.18 10.25
N ARG A 282 -0.35 9.23 10.73
CA ARG A 282 0.00 8.72 12.05
C ARG A 282 -0.69 9.49 13.18
N ILE A 283 -0.82 10.81 13.06
CA ILE A 283 -1.51 11.64 14.04
C ILE A 283 -3.03 11.42 13.98
N PHE A 284 -3.57 11.17 12.80
CA PHE A 284 -5.00 10.89 12.59
C PHE A 284 -5.43 9.50 13.08
N ASP A 285 -4.59 8.50 12.85
CA ASP A 285 -4.85 7.11 13.23
C ASP A 285 -3.57 6.49 13.80
N HIS A 286 -3.54 6.32 15.12
CA HIS A 286 -2.36 5.83 15.84
C HIS A 286 -2.10 4.34 15.57
N ASP A 287 -3.12 3.59 15.18
CA ASP A 287 -3.08 2.13 15.02
C ASP A 287 -2.85 1.68 13.57
N VAL A 288 -2.89 2.60 12.60
CA VAL A 288 -2.70 2.23 11.21
C VAL A 288 -1.24 1.86 10.92
N ASP A 289 -1.03 0.75 10.23
CA ASP A 289 0.29 0.44 9.67
C ASP A 289 0.60 1.39 8.50
N ILE A 290 1.82 1.93 8.43
CA ILE A 290 2.27 2.76 7.32
C ILE A 290 3.45 2.07 6.64
N SER A 291 3.27 1.73 5.37
CA SER A 291 4.23 0.92 4.61
C SER A 291 4.94 1.73 3.52
N PHE A 292 6.24 1.49 3.35
CA PHE A 292 7.03 2.03 2.25
C PHE A 292 7.78 0.93 1.50
N SER A 293 7.66 0.95 0.18
CA SER A 293 8.38 0.03 -0.69
C SER A 293 9.74 0.57 -1.13
N THR A 294 10.50 -0.24 -1.84
CA THR A 294 11.75 0.12 -2.51
C THR A 294 11.57 1.15 -3.64
N ARG A 295 10.34 1.58 -3.90
CA ARG A 295 10.01 2.70 -4.79
C ARG A 295 10.65 4.01 -4.32
N GLU A 296 10.78 4.19 -3.00
CA GLU A 296 11.39 5.36 -2.40
C GLU A 296 12.90 5.16 -2.19
N ARG A 297 13.68 6.25 -2.33
CA ARG A 297 15.13 6.23 -2.18
C ARG A 297 15.57 5.87 -0.76
N ALA A 298 16.73 5.25 -0.64
CA ALA A 298 17.30 4.73 0.60
C ALA A 298 17.35 5.78 1.73
N GLU A 299 17.80 6.99 1.42
CA GLU A 299 17.92 8.08 2.39
C GLU A 299 16.56 8.47 2.99
N PHE A 300 15.53 8.66 2.16
CA PHE A 300 14.17 8.96 2.62
C PHE A 300 13.64 7.83 3.51
N ARG A 301 13.82 6.57 3.10
CA ARG A 301 13.35 5.39 3.83
C ARG A 301 14.02 5.27 5.21
N ASN A 302 15.31 5.57 5.33
CA ASN A 302 16.00 5.57 6.61
C ASN A 302 15.40 6.59 7.60
N HIS A 303 15.12 7.80 7.13
CA HIS A 303 14.53 8.84 7.98
C HIS A 303 13.08 8.52 8.35
N ILE A 304 12.25 8.14 7.38
CA ILE A 304 10.83 7.90 7.64
C ILE A 304 10.59 6.67 8.53
N ALA A 305 11.51 5.69 8.54
CA ALA A 305 11.46 4.54 9.42
C ALA A 305 11.42 4.93 10.91
N THR A 306 12.07 6.03 11.28
CA THR A 306 12.09 6.51 12.67
C THR A 306 10.98 7.52 13.00
N LEU A 307 10.23 7.96 11.99
CA LEU A 307 9.29 9.08 12.11
C LEU A 307 7.82 8.71 11.93
N GLY A 308 7.53 7.52 11.38
CA GLY A 308 6.12 7.17 11.15
C GLY A 308 5.87 5.84 10.44
N ALA A 309 6.83 5.34 9.67
CA ALA A 309 6.69 4.03 9.01
C ALA A 309 6.71 2.88 10.02
N THR A 310 5.98 1.82 9.71
CA THR A 310 5.93 0.57 10.50
C THR A 310 6.40 -0.64 9.69
N SER A 311 6.42 -0.52 8.37
CA SER A 311 6.78 -1.63 7.48
C SER A 311 7.57 -1.14 6.27
N LEU A 312 8.59 -1.90 5.88
CA LEU A 312 9.43 -1.65 4.71
C LEU A 312 9.61 -2.92 3.88
N SER A 313 9.69 -2.80 2.55
CA SER A 313 10.20 -3.90 1.72
C SER A 313 11.71 -3.78 1.51
N ALA A 314 12.38 -4.87 1.19
CA ALA A 314 13.80 -4.86 0.83
C ALA A 314 14.10 -5.93 -0.22
N GLY A 315 15.10 -5.69 -1.07
CA GLY A 315 15.51 -6.62 -2.12
C GLY A 315 14.41 -6.88 -3.16
N SER A 316 13.45 -5.97 -3.32
CA SER A 316 12.27 -6.17 -4.15
C SER A 316 12.62 -6.29 -5.62
N LYS A 317 12.03 -7.26 -6.30
CA LYS A 317 11.92 -7.36 -7.75
C LYS A 317 10.48 -7.08 -8.17
N THR A 318 10.29 -6.32 -9.24
CA THR A 318 8.96 -5.86 -9.68
C THR A 318 8.51 -6.50 -10.99
N ASP A 319 9.12 -7.61 -11.34
CA ASP A 319 8.83 -8.45 -12.51
C ASP A 319 8.55 -9.90 -12.10
N PRO A 320 7.65 -10.60 -12.80
CA PRO A 320 7.35 -11.99 -12.51
C PRO A 320 8.60 -12.88 -12.69
N GLY A 321 8.91 -13.66 -11.64
CA GLY A 321 10.07 -14.54 -11.66
C GLY A 321 11.41 -13.84 -11.51
N GLY A 322 11.42 -12.58 -11.05
CA GLY A 322 12.61 -11.73 -10.98
C GLY A 322 13.66 -12.17 -9.96
N TYR A 323 13.33 -13.06 -9.02
CA TYR A 323 14.32 -13.56 -8.06
C TYR A 323 15.18 -14.70 -8.60
N ARG A 324 14.62 -15.54 -9.45
CA ARG A 324 15.38 -16.70 -9.99
C ARG A 324 15.00 -17.06 -11.43
N THR A 325 13.72 -17.08 -11.76
CA THR A 325 13.22 -17.67 -13.01
C THR A 325 13.52 -16.80 -14.23
N TYR A 326 13.30 -15.48 -14.11
CA TYR A 326 13.46 -14.51 -15.20
C TYR A 326 14.16 -13.22 -14.73
N PRO A 327 15.42 -13.28 -14.25
CA PRO A 327 16.08 -12.14 -13.60
C PRO A 327 16.36 -10.94 -14.52
N THR A 328 16.07 -11.05 -15.82
CA THR A 328 16.27 -9.99 -16.84
C THR A 328 14.95 -9.51 -17.45
N SER A 329 13.81 -9.87 -16.88
CA SER A 329 12.48 -9.38 -17.33
C SER A 329 12.33 -7.88 -17.15
N LEU A 330 11.29 -7.32 -17.79
CA LEU A 330 10.94 -5.91 -17.63
C LEU A 330 10.18 -5.68 -16.31
N GLU A 331 10.68 -4.75 -15.53
CA GLU A 331 10.11 -4.35 -14.25
C GLU A 331 8.81 -3.55 -14.43
N GLN A 332 7.88 -3.66 -13.48
CA GLN A 332 6.65 -2.85 -13.45
C GLN A 332 6.95 -1.36 -13.35
N PHE A 333 7.97 -1.02 -12.56
CA PHE A 333 8.48 0.33 -12.37
C PHE A 333 9.92 0.28 -11.85
N ALA A 334 10.66 1.38 -12.02
CA ALA A 334 12.03 1.49 -11.54
C ALA A 334 12.11 1.45 -10.00
N VAL A 335 12.93 0.56 -9.48
CA VAL A 335 13.30 0.48 -8.06
C VAL A 335 14.32 1.57 -7.75
N SER A 336 14.16 2.29 -6.63
CA SER A 336 15.07 3.35 -6.19
C SER A 336 16.00 2.94 -5.07
N ASP A 337 15.60 1.96 -4.26
CA ASP A 337 16.42 1.40 -3.18
C ASP A 337 16.73 -0.05 -3.50
N GLU A 338 17.92 -0.27 -4.06
CA GLU A 338 18.40 -1.57 -4.50
C GLU A 338 19.15 -2.34 -3.40
N ARG A 339 19.19 -1.80 -2.17
CA ARG A 339 19.88 -2.45 -1.05
C ARG A 339 19.33 -3.84 -0.77
N THR A 340 20.24 -4.73 -0.41
CA THR A 340 19.91 -6.06 0.10
C THR A 340 19.13 -5.97 1.42
N PRO A 341 18.39 -7.01 1.82
CA PRO A 341 17.72 -7.06 3.11
C PRO A 341 18.65 -6.81 4.30
N ALA A 342 19.87 -7.36 4.25
CA ALA A 342 20.88 -7.19 5.30
C ALA A 342 21.36 -5.72 5.41
N GLU A 343 21.54 -5.03 4.28
CA GLU A 343 21.92 -3.61 4.28
C GLU A 343 20.81 -2.71 4.82
N VAL A 344 19.54 -3.01 4.49
CA VAL A 344 18.38 -2.29 5.04
C VAL A 344 18.26 -2.55 6.53
N GLU A 345 18.39 -3.80 6.98
CA GLU A 345 18.40 -4.14 8.42
C GLU A 345 19.51 -3.40 9.16
N ALA A 346 20.73 -3.41 8.63
CA ALA A 346 21.86 -2.70 9.24
C ALA A 346 21.61 -1.18 9.33
N ALA A 347 20.93 -0.58 8.34
CA ALA A 347 20.56 0.83 8.37
C ALA A 347 19.52 1.11 9.47
N ILE A 348 18.48 0.28 9.60
CA ILE A 348 17.45 0.40 10.63
C ILE A 348 18.04 0.24 12.04
N ARG A 349 18.93 -0.73 12.23
CA ARG A 349 19.62 -0.97 13.51
C ARG A 349 20.52 0.18 13.93
N ARG A 350 21.17 0.88 12.97
CA ARG A 350 21.97 2.09 13.27
C ARG A 350 21.13 3.24 13.83
N GLU A 351 19.86 3.31 13.44
CA GLU A 351 18.91 4.29 13.98
C GLU A 351 18.32 3.85 15.34
N GLY A 352 18.75 2.73 15.90
CA GLY A 352 18.29 2.19 17.18
C GLY A 352 16.91 1.52 17.11
N TYR A 353 16.54 1.01 15.94
CA TYR A 353 15.32 0.24 15.70
C TYR A 353 15.65 -1.23 15.44
N GLU A 354 14.70 -2.11 15.69
CA GLU A 354 14.79 -3.54 15.39
C GLU A 354 13.96 -3.89 14.16
N VAL A 355 14.47 -4.83 13.36
CA VAL A 355 13.74 -5.42 12.24
C VAL A 355 12.94 -6.62 12.74
N VAL A 356 11.65 -6.65 12.44
CA VAL A 356 10.74 -7.76 12.70
C VAL A 356 10.52 -8.51 11.40
N TRP A 357 11.08 -9.71 11.30
CA TRP A 357 10.94 -10.60 10.15
C TRP A 357 9.67 -11.45 10.24
N LYS A 358 9.23 -11.77 11.46
CA LYS A 358 8.04 -12.58 11.76
C LYS A 358 7.23 -11.93 12.87
N ASP A 359 6.01 -11.55 12.59
CA ASP A 359 5.04 -10.97 13.54
C ASP A 359 3.70 -11.73 13.57
N TRP A 360 3.62 -12.85 12.86
CA TRP A 360 2.47 -13.74 12.81
C TRP A 360 2.90 -15.19 12.87
N ASP A 361 2.12 -16.04 13.54
CA ASP A 361 2.37 -17.48 13.61
C ASP A 361 1.10 -18.27 13.27
N LYS A 362 1.23 -19.26 12.39
CA LYS A 362 0.15 -20.15 11.94
C LYS A 362 -0.50 -20.99 13.05
N ILE A 363 0.15 -21.09 14.20
CA ILE A 363 -0.40 -21.84 15.36
C ILE A 363 -1.72 -21.25 15.83
N PHE A 364 -2.05 -20.04 15.43
CA PHE A 364 -3.29 -19.35 15.79
C PHE A 364 -4.35 -19.38 14.67
N ASP A 365 -4.06 -20.05 13.55
CA ASP A 365 -4.99 -20.22 12.41
C ASP A 365 -5.93 -21.43 12.64
#